data_bec5fe954d482c3a931e3d4cf603fc94
#
_entry.id   bec5fe954d482c3a931e3d4cf603fc94
#
_cell.length_a   1.000
_cell.length_b   1.000
_cell.length_c   1.000
_cell.angle_alpha   90.00
_cell.angle_beta   90.00
_cell.angle_gamma   90.00
#
_symmetry.space_group_name_H-M   'P 1'
#
loop_
_entity.id
_entity.type
_entity.pdbx_description
1 polymer ?
#
loop_
_entity_poly.entity_id
_entity_poly.type
_entity_poly.pdbx_seq_one_letter_code
_entity_poly.pdbx_strand_id
1 'polypeptide(L)'
;MKKTMLAILLLALTVSLSTAAGEGWMTDFEAAKQKAAAENKDLLVDFTGSDWCGWCIKLVDEVFKHDAFKQGAADNFVLVELDFPQDKSKLDEATQKQNEMLQKKYSIQGFPTILLLDDQGRPYAQTGYQAGGPEKYLAHLDKLLAIKTKRDEALMAAEKLEGPAKAKSLVEALKILPEGQLNHYSKITQQIAALDPSDESGFVAGQKLKEAADTLNKE
;
A
#
# COMPACT_ATOMS: atom_id res chain seq x y z
N MET A 1 24.17 12.51 -52.35
CA MET A 1 23.23 11.48 -51.89
C MET A 1 22.77 11.89 -50.47
N LYS A 2 21.60 12.52 -50.40
CA LYS A 2 21.03 13.00 -49.11
C LYS A 2 20.21 11.86 -48.47
N LYS A 3 20.65 11.37 -47.30
CA LYS A 3 19.89 10.39 -46.49
C LYS A 3 18.88 11.15 -45.61
N THR A 4 17.62 11.09 -45.99
CA THR A 4 16.51 11.55 -45.19
C THR A 4 16.25 10.52 -44.09
N MET A 5 16.57 10.87 -42.82
CA MET A 5 16.15 10.12 -41.65
C MET A 5 14.66 10.43 -41.37
N LEU A 6 13.81 9.44 -41.58
CA LEU A 6 12.40 9.49 -41.19
C LEU A 6 12.27 9.19 -39.70
N ALA A 7 12.07 10.23 -38.91
CA ALA A 7 11.75 10.06 -37.46
C ALA A 7 10.30 9.62 -37.32
N ILE A 8 10.08 8.36 -36.94
CA ILE A 8 8.75 7.83 -36.58
C ILE A 8 8.46 8.29 -35.16
N LEU A 9 7.57 9.29 -35.05
CA LEU A 9 7.02 9.75 -33.76
C LEU A 9 5.95 8.74 -33.32
N LEU A 10 6.30 7.83 -32.41
CA LEU A 10 5.32 6.96 -31.75
C LEU A 10 4.47 7.83 -30.80
N LEU A 11 3.27 8.16 -31.24
CA LEU A 11 2.25 8.78 -30.42
C LEU A 11 1.67 7.70 -29.48
N ALA A 12 2.17 7.62 -28.26
CA ALA A 12 1.58 6.76 -27.24
C ALA A 12 0.18 7.30 -26.88
N LEU A 13 -0.85 6.59 -27.33
CA LEU A 13 -2.24 6.88 -26.97
C LEU A 13 -2.43 6.45 -25.51
N THR A 14 -2.32 7.39 -24.57
CA THR A 14 -2.66 7.13 -23.17
C THR A 14 -4.19 7.10 -23.04
N VAL A 15 -4.74 5.90 -22.90
CA VAL A 15 -6.14 5.74 -22.51
C VAL A 15 -6.23 6.09 -21.02
N SER A 16 -6.74 7.26 -20.72
CA SER A 16 -7.07 7.63 -19.32
C SER A 16 -8.35 6.89 -18.94
N LEU A 17 -8.24 5.83 -18.16
CA LEU A 17 -9.37 5.24 -17.47
C LEU A 17 -9.88 6.25 -16.42
N SER A 18 -11.18 6.59 -16.51
CA SER A 18 -11.81 7.48 -15.54
C SER A 18 -12.02 6.70 -14.24
N THR A 19 -11.43 7.17 -13.15
CA THR A 19 -11.61 6.60 -11.81
C THR A 19 -12.78 7.28 -11.09
N ALA A 20 -13.39 6.61 -10.10
CA ALA A 20 -14.48 7.20 -9.31
C ALA A 20 -14.02 8.42 -8.50
N ALA A 21 -12.77 8.41 -8.02
CA ALA A 21 -12.15 9.53 -7.32
C ALA A 21 -11.64 10.65 -8.26
N GLY A 22 -11.69 10.44 -9.59
CA GLY A 22 -11.37 11.43 -10.61
C GLY A 22 -9.89 11.54 -10.98
N GLU A 23 -9.51 12.70 -11.56
CA GLU A 23 -8.16 12.94 -12.06
C GLU A 23 -7.09 12.82 -10.96
N GLY A 24 -5.94 12.25 -11.33
CA GLY A 24 -4.79 12.05 -10.43
C GLY A 24 -4.71 10.65 -9.81
N TRP A 25 -5.75 9.83 -9.94
CA TRP A 25 -5.75 8.43 -9.48
C TRP A 25 -5.33 7.47 -10.58
N MET A 26 -4.48 6.51 -10.24
CA MET A 26 -4.05 5.44 -11.13
C MET A 26 -4.84 4.16 -10.84
N THR A 27 -5.02 3.33 -11.86
CA THR A 27 -5.69 2.01 -11.73
C THR A 27 -4.74 0.84 -11.94
N ASP A 28 -3.59 1.09 -12.55
CA ASP A 28 -2.51 0.10 -12.72
C ASP A 28 -1.56 0.18 -11.52
N PHE A 29 -1.59 -0.85 -10.69
CA PHE A 29 -0.82 -0.91 -9.45
C PHE A 29 0.69 -1.00 -9.68
N GLU A 30 1.14 -1.76 -10.68
CA GLU A 30 2.57 -1.90 -10.94
C GLU A 30 3.15 -0.62 -11.57
N ALA A 31 2.40 0.03 -12.46
CA ALA A 31 2.78 1.35 -12.97
C ALA A 31 2.83 2.40 -11.85
N ALA A 32 1.89 2.36 -10.91
CA ALA A 32 1.88 3.23 -9.75
C ALA A 32 3.10 3.00 -8.83
N LYS A 33 3.50 1.75 -8.59
CA LYS A 33 4.72 1.43 -7.84
C LYS A 33 5.98 1.98 -8.51
N GLN A 34 6.09 1.80 -9.83
CA GLN A 34 7.22 2.34 -10.59
C GLN A 34 7.29 3.87 -10.48
N LYS A 35 6.12 4.53 -10.57
CA LYS A 35 6.02 5.98 -10.38
C LYS A 35 6.41 6.39 -8.96
N ALA A 36 5.91 5.70 -7.94
CA ALA A 36 6.22 5.97 -6.54
C ALA A 36 7.73 5.85 -6.27
N ALA A 37 8.36 4.78 -6.77
CA ALA A 37 9.81 4.60 -6.66
C ALA A 37 10.61 5.70 -7.39
N ALA A 38 10.18 6.10 -8.59
CA ALA A 38 10.84 7.15 -9.37
C ALA A 38 10.71 8.55 -8.73
N GLU A 39 9.60 8.82 -8.06
CA GLU A 39 9.31 10.09 -7.40
C GLU A 39 9.67 10.11 -5.91
N ASN A 40 10.18 9.00 -5.36
CA ASN A 40 10.45 8.81 -3.93
C ASN A 40 9.21 9.11 -3.07
N LYS A 41 8.06 8.56 -3.49
CA LYS A 41 6.77 8.67 -2.82
C LYS A 41 6.28 7.31 -2.37
N ASP A 42 5.30 7.32 -1.49
CA ASP A 42 4.55 6.15 -1.07
C ASP A 42 3.30 5.95 -1.95
N LEU A 43 2.60 4.85 -1.75
CA LEU A 43 1.32 4.59 -2.38
C LEU A 43 0.20 4.78 -1.37
N LEU A 44 -0.85 5.52 -1.75
CA LEU A 44 -2.14 5.49 -1.09
C LEU A 44 -3.09 4.70 -1.98
N VAL A 45 -3.47 3.50 -1.50
CA VAL A 45 -4.28 2.55 -2.29
C VAL A 45 -5.67 2.46 -1.69
N ASP A 46 -6.68 2.90 -2.45
CA ASP A 46 -8.10 2.80 -2.11
C ASP A 46 -8.70 1.52 -2.71
N PHE A 47 -9.07 0.58 -1.85
CA PHE A 47 -9.93 -0.55 -2.20
C PHE A 47 -11.37 -0.11 -2.01
N THR A 48 -12.11 0.03 -3.11
CA THR A 48 -13.40 0.70 -3.15
C THR A 48 -14.46 -0.10 -3.90
N GLY A 49 -15.72 0.28 -3.75
CA GLY A 49 -16.87 -0.22 -4.52
C GLY A 49 -17.69 0.96 -5.02
N SER A 50 -17.30 1.52 -6.17
CA SER A 50 -17.72 2.83 -6.66
C SER A 50 -19.23 3.00 -6.88
N ASP A 51 -19.96 1.92 -7.14
CA ASP A 51 -21.38 1.96 -7.51
C ASP A 51 -22.32 1.33 -6.47
N TRP A 52 -21.80 0.81 -5.34
CA TRP A 52 -22.64 0.17 -4.33
C TRP A 52 -22.22 0.45 -2.87
N CYS A 53 -20.95 0.77 -2.63
CA CYS A 53 -20.42 0.97 -1.28
C CYS A 53 -20.70 2.40 -0.80
N GLY A 54 -21.74 2.60 0.00
CA GLY A 54 -22.14 3.93 0.48
C GLY A 54 -21.04 4.69 1.22
N TRP A 55 -20.21 4.02 2.02
CA TRP A 55 -19.06 4.65 2.70
C TRP A 55 -17.92 5.01 1.76
N CYS A 56 -17.73 4.23 0.66
CA CYS A 56 -16.75 4.54 -0.37
C CYS A 56 -17.16 5.81 -1.13
N ILE A 57 -18.41 5.87 -1.57
CA ILE A 57 -18.99 7.03 -2.26
C ILE A 57 -18.85 8.27 -1.37
N LYS A 58 -19.16 8.12 -0.07
CA LYS A 58 -19.03 9.21 0.90
C LYS A 58 -17.59 9.67 1.07
N LEU A 59 -16.62 8.76 1.08
CA LEU A 59 -15.19 9.09 1.18
C LEU A 59 -14.72 9.88 -0.04
N VAL A 60 -15.13 9.45 -1.25
CA VAL A 60 -14.86 10.20 -2.47
C VAL A 60 -15.50 11.58 -2.41
N ASP A 61 -16.78 11.66 -2.03
CA ASP A 61 -17.53 12.91 -1.99
C ASP A 61 -17.02 13.92 -0.97
N GLU A 62 -16.61 13.47 0.21
CA GLU A 62 -16.18 14.35 1.29
C GLU A 62 -14.67 14.64 1.29
N VAL A 63 -13.85 13.78 0.62
CA VAL A 63 -12.39 13.88 0.70
C VAL A 63 -11.73 13.80 -0.67
N PHE A 64 -11.83 12.66 -1.37
CA PHE A 64 -10.90 12.34 -2.46
C PHE A 64 -11.09 13.14 -3.74
N LYS A 65 -12.31 13.58 -4.04
CA LYS A 65 -12.59 14.42 -5.22
C LYS A 65 -12.11 15.87 -5.08
N HIS A 66 -11.83 16.32 -3.84
CA HIS A 66 -11.45 17.71 -3.58
C HIS A 66 -10.00 18.00 -3.96
N ASP A 67 -9.76 19.13 -4.61
CA ASP A 67 -8.42 19.58 -5.00
C ASP A 67 -7.50 19.74 -3.78
N ALA A 68 -8.03 20.18 -2.64
CA ALA A 68 -7.27 20.29 -1.40
C ALA A 68 -6.67 18.94 -0.98
N PHE A 69 -7.42 17.83 -1.10
CA PHE A 69 -6.88 16.50 -0.83
C PHE A 69 -5.84 16.11 -1.87
N LYS A 70 -6.14 16.24 -3.16
CA LYS A 70 -5.25 15.83 -4.26
C LYS A 70 -3.91 16.55 -4.18
N GLN A 71 -3.92 17.86 -3.95
CA GLN A 71 -2.72 18.68 -3.80
C GLN A 71 -1.95 18.33 -2.52
N GLY A 72 -2.64 18.20 -1.39
CA GLY A 72 -1.99 17.88 -0.12
C GLY A 72 -1.43 16.46 -0.05
N ALA A 73 -2.02 15.50 -0.76
CA ALA A 73 -1.51 14.15 -0.83
C ALA A 73 -0.36 13.98 -1.85
N ALA A 74 -0.29 14.85 -2.87
CA ALA A 74 0.61 14.72 -4.01
C ALA A 74 2.10 14.72 -3.64
N ASP A 75 2.49 15.39 -2.55
CA ASP A 75 3.89 15.44 -2.12
C ASP A 75 4.39 14.11 -1.58
N ASN A 76 3.50 13.35 -0.96
CA ASN A 76 3.85 12.11 -0.26
C ASN A 76 3.38 10.84 -0.96
N PHE A 77 2.35 10.93 -1.81
CA PHE A 77 1.67 9.74 -2.33
C PHE A 77 1.46 9.76 -3.85
N VAL A 78 1.59 8.58 -4.44
CA VAL A 78 0.93 8.22 -5.68
C VAL A 78 -0.42 7.58 -5.31
N LEU A 79 -1.51 8.13 -5.86
CA LEU A 79 -2.86 7.69 -5.55
C LEU A 79 -3.27 6.53 -6.47
N VAL A 80 -3.81 5.45 -5.89
CA VAL A 80 -4.23 4.25 -6.62
C VAL A 80 -5.64 3.87 -6.21
N GLU A 81 -6.54 3.73 -7.19
CA GLU A 81 -7.90 3.24 -6.99
C GLU A 81 -8.03 1.81 -7.52
N LEU A 82 -8.42 0.89 -6.65
CA LEU A 82 -8.73 -0.50 -6.98
C LEU A 82 -10.22 -0.70 -6.76
N ASP A 83 -11.01 -0.47 -7.82
CA ASP A 83 -12.47 -0.54 -7.77
C ASP A 83 -12.98 -1.97 -7.93
N PHE A 84 -14.07 -2.27 -7.21
CA PHE A 84 -14.80 -3.54 -7.22
C PHE A 84 -16.29 -3.27 -7.49
N PRO A 85 -16.63 -2.78 -8.69
CA PRO A 85 -18.00 -2.42 -9.02
C PRO A 85 -18.91 -3.65 -9.09
N GLN A 86 -20.21 -3.46 -8.82
CA GLN A 86 -21.23 -4.47 -9.09
C GLN A 86 -21.39 -4.68 -10.61
N ASP A 87 -21.39 -3.58 -11.36
CA ASP A 87 -21.36 -3.65 -12.82
C ASP A 87 -19.93 -3.93 -13.31
N LYS A 88 -19.64 -5.22 -13.51
CA LYS A 88 -18.33 -5.70 -13.96
C LYS A 88 -17.91 -5.13 -15.32
N SER A 89 -18.86 -4.65 -16.16
CA SER A 89 -18.53 -4.06 -17.47
C SER A 89 -17.78 -2.73 -17.41
N LYS A 90 -17.73 -2.11 -16.22
CA LYS A 90 -16.97 -0.86 -15.98
C LYS A 90 -15.46 -1.03 -16.01
N LEU A 91 -14.97 -2.26 -15.82
CA LEU A 91 -13.55 -2.58 -15.81
C LEU A 91 -13.24 -3.66 -16.85
N ASP A 92 -12.09 -3.54 -17.51
CA ASP A 92 -11.58 -4.63 -18.33
C ASP A 92 -11.16 -5.85 -17.49
N GLU A 93 -11.03 -7.00 -18.13
CA GLU A 93 -10.73 -8.27 -17.46
C GLU A 93 -9.36 -8.26 -16.76
N ALA A 94 -8.37 -7.57 -17.32
CA ALA A 94 -7.02 -7.50 -16.74
C ALA A 94 -7.04 -6.69 -15.43
N THR A 95 -7.75 -5.57 -15.42
CA THR A 95 -7.95 -4.73 -14.22
C THR A 95 -8.73 -5.50 -13.14
N GLN A 96 -9.81 -6.21 -13.51
CA GLN A 96 -10.55 -7.04 -12.55
C GLN A 96 -9.65 -8.09 -11.89
N LYS A 97 -8.87 -8.82 -12.67
CA LYS A 97 -7.92 -9.83 -12.16
C LYS A 97 -6.85 -9.22 -11.26
N GLN A 98 -6.28 -8.07 -11.67
CA GLN A 98 -5.33 -7.34 -10.83
C GLN A 98 -5.93 -7.03 -9.45
N ASN A 99 -7.13 -6.42 -9.45
CA ASN A 99 -7.79 -5.99 -8.23
C ASN A 99 -8.10 -7.19 -7.31
N GLU A 100 -8.60 -8.29 -7.85
CA GLU A 100 -8.86 -9.54 -7.10
C GLU A 100 -7.57 -10.14 -6.51
N MET A 101 -6.47 -10.13 -7.27
CA MET A 101 -5.17 -10.61 -6.75
C MET A 101 -4.66 -9.72 -5.60
N LEU A 102 -4.79 -8.39 -5.74
CA LEU A 102 -4.35 -7.46 -4.71
C LEU A 102 -5.25 -7.50 -3.47
N GLN A 103 -6.57 -7.68 -3.64
CA GLN A 103 -7.49 -7.91 -2.54
C GLN A 103 -7.08 -9.12 -1.69
N LYS A 104 -6.75 -10.25 -2.35
CA LYS A 104 -6.27 -11.45 -1.67
C LYS A 104 -4.91 -11.23 -1.03
N LYS A 105 -3.96 -10.64 -1.77
CA LYS A 105 -2.59 -10.36 -1.31
C LYS A 105 -2.59 -9.54 -0.01
N TYR A 106 -3.41 -8.51 0.07
CA TYR A 106 -3.49 -7.63 1.23
C TYR A 106 -4.59 -8.01 2.22
N SER A 107 -5.26 -9.15 2.00
CA SER A 107 -6.30 -9.71 2.89
C SER A 107 -7.42 -8.70 3.18
N ILE A 108 -7.89 -7.98 2.16
CA ILE A 108 -8.92 -6.95 2.29
C ILE A 108 -10.28 -7.60 2.56
N GLN A 109 -10.90 -7.25 3.70
CA GLN A 109 -12.14 -7.86 4.19
C GLN A 109 -13.37 -6.96 4.01
N GLY A 110 -13.18 -5.68 3.71
CA GLY A 110 -14.29 -4.72 3.59
C GLY A 110 -13.89 -3.43 2.88
N PHE A 111 -14.87 -2.59 2.59
CA PHE A 111 -14.72 -1.36 1.85
C PHE A 111 -15.37 -0.15 2.57
N PRO A 112 -14.79 1.06 2.45
CA PRO A 112 -13.48 1.32 1.87
C PRO A 112 -12.35 0.82 2.78
N THR A 113 -11.27 0.31 2.20
CA THR A 113 -10.01 0.07 2.88
C THR A 113 -8.92 0.86 2.18
N ILE A 114 -8.25 1.71 2.92
CA ILE A 114 -7.13 2.52 2.45
C ILE A 114 -5.85 1.95 3.03
N LEU A 115 -4.95 1.48 2.16
CA LEU A 115 -3.61 1.05 2.55
C LEU A 115 -2.58 2.12 2.21
N LEU A 116 -1.68 2.38 3.16
CA LEU A 116 -0.46 3.13 2.89
C LEU A 116 0.68 2.13 2.72
N LEU A 117 1.26 2.11 1.53
CA LEU A 117 2.34 1.20 1.16
C LEU A 117 3.59 2.00 0.83
N ASP A 118 4.76 1.44 1.12
CA ASP A 118 5.99 1.98 0.58
C ASP A 118 6.13 1.67 -0.94
N ASP A 119 7.16 2.21 -1.57
CA ASP A 119 7.47 2.03 -3.00
C ASP A 119 7.69 0.56 -3.40
N GLN A 120 7.96 -0.33 -2.44
CA GLN A 120 8.06 -1.78 -2.66
C GLN A 120 6.71 -2.49 -2.53
N GLY A 121 5.64 -1.77 -2.21
CA GLY A 121 4.30 -2.31 -1.99
C GLY A 121 4.15 -3.03 -0.64
N ARG A 122 4.95 -2.66 0.37
CA ARG A 122 4.83 -3.19 1.73
C ARG A 122 3.93 -2.25 2.56
N PRO A 123 2.82 -2.75 3.11
CA PRO A 123 1.91 -1.93 3.89
C PRO A 123 2.52 -1.56 5.25
N TYR A 124 2.42 -0.29 5.62
CA TYR A 124 2.82 0.19 6.93
C TYR A 124 1.67 0.80 7.73
N ALA A 125 0.54 1.09 7.09
CA ALA A 125 -0.67 1.55 7.76
C ALA A 125 -1.92 1.15 6.97
N GLN A 126 -3.04 1.07 7.68
CA GLN A 126 -4.37 0.84 7.14
C GLN A 126 -5.36 1.79 7.80
N THR A 127 -6.29 2.31 7.01
CA THR A 127 -7.39 3.15 7.48
C THR A 127 -8.62 2.94 6.57
N GLY A 128 -9.64 3.77 6.73
CA GLY A 128 -10.86 3.79 5.94
C GLY A 128 -11.46 5.18 5.94
N TYR A 129 -12.78 5.28 5.90
CA TYR A 129 -13.47 6.57 5.98
C TYR A 129 -13.19 7.26 7.33
N GLN A 130 -12.83 8.55 7.24
CA GLN A 130 -12.68 9.46 8.37
C GLN A 130 -13.49 10.74 8.08
N ALA A 131 -14.39 11.09 8.97
CA ALA A 131 -15.20 12.28 8.81
C ALA A 131 -14.39 13.57 9.01
N GLY A 132 -14.76 14.62 8.28
CA GLY A 132 -14.26 15.98 8.53
C GLY A 132 -13.51 16.62 7.39
N GLY A 133 -13.62 16.04 6.19
CA GLY A 133 -13.14 16.65 4.95
C GLY A 133 -11.64 16.48 4.70
N PRO A 134 -11.14 17.09 3.61
CA PRO A 134 -9.78 16.91 3.12
C PRO A 134 -8.69 17.20 4.15
N GLU A 135 -8.76 18.34 4.83
CA GLU A 135 -7.71 18.81 5.75
C GLU A 135 -7.55 17.86 6.94
N LYS A 136 -8.68 17.39 7.51
CA LYS A 136 -8.62 16.43 8.62
C LYS A 136 -8.11 15.06 8.15
N TYR A 137 -8.46 14.66 6.94
CA TYR A 137 -7.97 13.41 6.36
C TYR A 137 -6.47 13.48 6.11
N LEU A 138 -5.96 14.57 5.56
CA LEU A 138 -4.52 14.81 5.38
C LEU A 138 -3.77 14.77 6.73
N ALA A 139 -4.28 15.48 7.74
CA ALA A 139 -3.69 15.42 9.08
C ALA A 139 -3.74 14.01 9.72
N HIS A 140 -4.70 13.17 9.33
CA HIS A 140 -4.73 11.76 9.72
C HIS A 140 -3.65 10.97 8.96
N LEU A 141 -3.48 11.19 7.65
CA LEU A 141 -2.42 10.54 6.86
C LEU A 141 -1.02 10.88 7.38
N ASP A 142 -0.77 12.13 7.81
CA ASP A 142 0.52 12.53 8.40
C ASP A 142 0.88 11.69 9.64
N LYS A 143 -0.12 11.39 10.48
CA LYS A 143 0.09 10.51 11.65
C LYS A 143 0.43 9.08 11.24
N LEU A 144 -0.15 8.60 10.15
CA LEU A 144 0.15 7.27 9.61
C LEU A 144 1.51 7.22 8.94
N LEU A 145 1.94 8.27 8.23
CA LEU A 145 3.30 8.41 7.69
C LEU A 145 4.36 8.32 8.79
N ALA A 146 4.09 8.84 9.98
CA ALA A 146 5.01 8.74 11.10
C ALA A 146 5.30 7.28 11.52
N ILE A 147 4.41 6.33 11.23
CA ILE A 147 4.64 4.90 11.46
C ILE A 147 5.78 4.41 10.55
N LYS A 148 5.72 4.76 9.25
CA LYS A 148 6.79 4.43 8.30
C LYS A 148 8.12 5.04 8.72
N THR A 149 8.12 6.33 9.07
CA THR A 149 9.35 7.02 9.50
C THR A 149 10.01 6.29 10.66
N LYS A 150 9.25 5.95 11.70
CA LYS A 150 9.77 5.19 12.86
C LYS A 150 10.27 3.80 12.47
N ARG A 151 9.52 3.08 11.61
CA ARG A 151 9.96 1.77 11.09
C ARG A 151 11.28 1.88 10.35
N ASP A 152 11.40 2.85 9.44
CA ASP A 152 12.58 3.02 8.60
C ASP A 152 13.81 3.43 9.43
N GLU A 153 13.65 4.32 10.41
CA GLU A 153 14.70 4.67 11.38
C GLU A 153 15.16 3.44 12.17
N ALA A 154 14.24 2.60 12.62
CA ALA A 154 14.57 1.38 13.36
C ALA A 154 15.25 0.34 12.44
N LEU A 155 14.83 0.19 11.19
CA LEU A 155 15.50 -0.67 10.21
C LEU A 155 16.92 -0.16 9.90
N MET A 156 17.11 1.15 9.70
CA MET A 156 18.44 1.73 9.50
C MET A 156 19.36 1.57 10.72
N ALA A 157 18.82 1.64 11.93
CA ALA A 157 19.57 1.38 13.14
C ALA A 157 20.03 -0.09 13.21
N ALA A 158 19.15 -1.03 12.80
CA ALA A 158 19.49 -2.45 12.75
C ALA A 158 20.63 -2.76 11.76
N GLU A 159 20.74 -2.01 10.65
CA GLU A 159 21.83 -2.22 9.67
C GLU A 159 23.24 -1.98 10.23
N LYS A 160 23.34 -1.26 11.35
CA LYS A 160 24.63 -1.02 12.06
C LYS A 160 25.03 -2.16 13.00
N LEU A 161 24.20 -3.18 13.13
CA LEU A 161 24.36 -4.32 14.04
C LEU A 161 24.59 -5.60 13.25
N GLU A 162 25.09 -6.64 13.94
CA GLU A 162 25.32 -7.97 13.38
C GLU A 162 24.75 -9.06 14.31
N GLY A 163 24.59 -10.28 13.75
CA GLY A 163 24.16 -11.47 14.49
C GLY A 163 22.86 -11.26 15.29
N PRO A 164 22.74 -11.86 16.49
CA PRO A 164 21.52 -11.80 17.30
C PRO A 164 21.11 -10.37 17.70
N ALA A 165 22.06 -9.45 17.86
CA ALA A 165 21.75 -8.05 18.15
C ALA A 165 21.01 -7.38 17.00
N LYS A 166 21.41 -7.65 15.75
CA LYS A 166 20.68 -7.20 14.54
C LYS A 166 19.29 -7.82 14.48
N ALA A 167 19.17 -9.14 14.72
CA ALA A 167 17.88 -9.82 14.75
C ALA A 167 16.91 -9.16 15.73
N LYS A 168 17.35 -8.92 16.96
CA LYS A 168 16.52 -8.25 17.98
C LYS A 168 16.10 -6.85 17.56
N SER A 169 16.99 -6.07 16.96
CA SER A 169 16.66 -4.71 16.47
C SER A 169 15.66 -4.76 15.32
N LEU A 170 15.75 -5.72 14.40
CA LEU A 170 14.78 -5.93 13.33
C LEU A 170 13.41 -6.34 13.88
N VAL A 171 13.36 -7.16 14.93
CA VAL A 171 12.10 -7.52 15.62
C VAL A 171 11.43 -6.26 16.18
N GLU A 172 12.18 -5.39 16.86
CA GLU A 172 11.64 -4.14 17.39
C GLU A 172 11.14 -3.21 16.28
N ALA A 173 11.81 -3.15 15.13
CA ALA A 173 11.34 -2.41 13.97
C ALA A 173 9.99 -2.95 13.42
N LEU A 174 9.82 -4.27 13.38
CA LEU A 174 8.57 -4.89 12.93
C LEU A 174 7.42 -4.71 13.91
N LYS A 175 7.67 -4.56 15.22
CA LYS A 175 6.65 -4.28 16.24
C LYS A 175 5.99 -2.89 16.09
N ILE A 176 6.62 -1.98 15.34
CA ILE A 176 6.06 -0.65 15.03
C ILE A 176 4.87 -0.77 14.08
N LEU A 177 4.84 -1.82 13.26
CA LEU A 177 3.80 -2.04 12.26
C LEU A 177 2.49 -2.48 12.92
N PRO A 178 1.35 -2.09 12.33
CA PRO A 178 0.06 -2.62 12.74
C PRO A 178 0.00 -4.13 12.61
N GLU A 179 -0.83 -4.74 13.44
CA GLU A 179 -1.07 -6.17 13.40
C GLU A 179 -1.55 -6.65 12.02
N GLY A 180 -1.11 -7.84 11.59
CA GLY A 180 -1.46 -8.41 10.29
C GLY A 180 -0.55 -7.99 9.12
N GLN A 181 0.34 -6.99 9.28
CA GLN A 181 1.20 -6.52 8.18
C GLN A 181 2.48 -7.34 8.00
N LEU A 182 2.87 -8.14 8.98
CA LEU A 182 4.15 -8.88 8.98
C LEU A 182 4.36 -9.80 7.78
N ASN A 183 3.28 -10.38 7.24
CA ASN A 183 3.33 -11.26 6.07
C ASN A 183 3.91 -10.59 4.81
N HIS A 184 3.87 -9.25 4.77
CA HIS A 184 4.43 -8.46 3.68
C HIS A 184 5.92 -8.11 3.86
N TYR A 185 6.52 -8.54 4.99
CA TYR A 185 7.91 -8.30 5.35
C TYR A 185 8.76 -9.57 5.36
N SER A 186 8.43 -10.54 4.51
CA SER A 186 9.05 -11.89 4.49
C SER A 186 10.57 -11.87 4.41
N LYS A 187 11.18 -10.94 3.66
CA LYS A 187 12.64 -10.80 3.61
C LYS A 187 13.25 -10.47 4.98
N ILE A 188 12.61 -9.58 5.74
CA ILE A 188 13.07 -9.18 7.07
C ILE A 188 12.85 -10.33 8.06
N THR A 189 11.69 -10.99 8.02
CA THR A 189 11.41 -12.12 8.92
C THR A 189 12.34 -13.31 8.67
N GLN A 190 12.71 -13.59 7.41
CA GLN A 190 13.71 -14.58 7.05
C GLN A 190 15.11 -14.18 7.54
N GLN A 191 15.47 -12.90 7.42
CA GLN A 191 16.72 -12.38 7.92
C GLN A 191 16.83 -12.53 9.45
N ILE A 192 15.75 -12.24 10.19
CA ILE A 192 15.69 -12.45 11.65
C ILE A 192 15.97 -13.91 11.98
N ALA A 193 15.27 -14.85 11.34
CA ALA A 193 15.46 -16.28 11.59
C ALA A 193 16.88 -16.77 11.27
N ALA A 194 17.52 -16.22 10.23
CA ALA A 194 18.89 -16.56 9.87
C ALA A 194 19.95 -16.01 10.85
N LEU A 195 19.69 -14.81 11.41
CA LEU A 195 20.60 -14.14 12.35
C LEU A 195 20.46 -14.64 13.80
N ASP A 196 19.33 -15.25 14.12
CA ASP A 196 18.97 -15.74 15.46
C ASP A 196 18.46 -17.19 15.41
N PRO A 197 19.31 -18.17 15.03
CA PRO A 197 18.89 -19.56 14.86
C PRO A 197 18.46 -20.24 16.18
N SER A 198 18.87 -19.72 17.33
CA SER A 198 18.44 -20.17 18.66
C SER A 198 17.12 -19.55 19.12
N ASP A 199 16.57 -18.60 18.34
CA ASP A 199 15.36 -17.84 18.66
C ASP A 199 15.38 -17.15 20.03
N GLU A 200 16.53 -16.58 20.39
CA GLU A 200 16.69 -15.82 21.63
C GLU A 200 15.77 -14.58 21.68
N SER A 201 15.40 -14.05 20.51
CA SER A 201 14.43 -12.98 20.38
C SER A 201 12.98 -13.42 20.64
N GLY A 202 12.69 -14.73 20.59
CA GLY A 202 11.37 -15.31 20.69
C GLY A 202 10.45 -15.00 19.48
N PHE A 203 11.02 -14.49 18.39
CA PHE A 203 10.25 -14.04 17.23
C PHE A 203 9.60 -15.19 16.47
N VAL A 204 10.35 -16.25 16.19
CA VAL A 204 9.86 -17.42 15.46
C VAL A 204 8.82 -18.19 16.28
N ALA A 205 9.07 -18.37 17.58
CA ALA A 205 8.12 -18.99 18.49
C ALA A 205 6.82 -18.19 18.59
N GLY A 206 6.92 -16.86 18.68
CA GLY A 206 5.76 -15.97 18.70
C GLY A 206 4.91 -16.04 17.43
N GLN A 207 5.54 -16.10 16.25
CA GLN A 207 4.82 -16.27 14.98
C GLN A 207 4.09 -17.62 14.91
N LYS A 208 4.74 -18.71 15.30
CA LYS A 208 4.10 -20.03 15.30
C LYS A 208 2.90 -20.11 16.23
N LEU A 209 2.98 -19.50 17.41
CA LEU A 209 1.86 -19.43 18.34
C LEU A 209 0.68 -18.64 17.75
N LYS A 210 0.96 -17.53 17.06
CA LYS A 210 -0.07 -16.74 16.39
C LYS A 210 -0.75 -17.52 15.27
N GLU A 211 0.03 -18.17 14.39
CA GLU A 211 -0.52 -19.01 13.31
C GLU A 211 -1.41 -20.14 13.85
N ALA A 212 -1.01 -20.78 14.97
CA ALA A 212 -1.81 -21.79 15.62
C ALA A 212 -3.13 -21.23 16.19
N ALA A 213 -3.09 -20.05 16.82
CA ALA A 213 -4.29 -19.38 17.34
C ALA A 213 -5.25 -18.97 16.21
N ASP A 214 -4.72 -18.42 15.10
CA ASP A 214 -5.53 -18.03 13.94
C ASP A 214 -6.18 -19.24 13.25
N THR A 215 -5.55 -20.40 13.32
CA THR A 215 -6.12 -21.67 12.80
C THR A 215 -7.29 -22.13 13.66
N LEU A 216 -7.13 -22.12 14.98
CA LEU A 216 -8.18 -22.52 15.93
C LEU A 216 -9.41 -21.61 15.89
N ASN A 217 -9.24 -20.34 15.57
CA ASN A 217 -10.35 -19.37 15.49
C ASN A 217 -11.13 -19.46 14.16
N LYS A 218 -10.68 -20.26 13.20
CA LYS A 218 -11.33 -20.48 11.89
C LYS A 218 -12.17 -21.77 11.83
N GLU A 219 -12.05 -22.64 12.82
CA GLU A 219 -12.87 -23.84 13.03
C GLU A 219 -14.12 -23.52 13.89
#